data_40c56b996279c827829c49332429a794
#
_entry.id   40c56b996279c827829c49332429a794
#
_cell.length_a   1.000
_cell.length_b   1.000
_cell.length_c   1.000
_cell.angle_alpha   90.00
_cell.angle_beta   90.00
_cell.angle_gamma   90.00
#
_symmetry.space_group_name_H-M   'P 1'
#
loop_
_entity.id
_entity.type
_entity.pdbx_description
1 polymer ?
#
loop_
_entity_poly.entity_id
_entity_poly.type
_entity_poly.pdbx_seq_one_letter_code
_entity_poly.pdbx_strand_id
1 'polypeptide(L)'
;MRQGIPLLRAVRLSLVLLGILAACAIVSPVYAAETSRVEETAAIVIGDQPIPPIVRARMERTVAAIAAERMEGRRTADIAAGEEAEIIGAVFDRLLVGYAVTGVTVTPAVRTTVEIHLAPWADTIQSVAVVSEVEGMPPAIEALVRTDLAGAEQVFSDALVGLPVAATDWASGALKRQLAAYMEEHLPEFRADYDVDVAPTATVRLTVYPRLPVVRTVDLSMRSDTVPNAALLSQRTAMEAEVNRLVGVPVPFVARHRAALEERLGTQLDAMPALRSLHLTSHVTITPGERMAVMSRSDTTRYRLRLTGWLDVGRSSAKDTHEDRRDLRARLHAGRMLSPRDELYAEMDAAPEDVRFSWRVGYARTLLPRLTGELRWDVTDGRFSAAGSYAFHPRWLLRYEHWTDEGTGEWELRYKLHDFLSIAGLIDRDDRWLRLIGNF
;
A
#
# COMPACT_ATOMS: atom_id res chain seq x y z
N MET A 1 -79.61 -8.41 -60.14
CA MET A 1 -80.43 -7.36 -59.50
C MET A 1 -79.55 -6.68 -58.41
N ARG A 2 -79.10 -5.52 -58.71
CA ARG A 2 -79.16 -4.23 -58.03
C ARG A 2 -79.11 -4.27 -56.54
N GLN A 3 -78.03 -3.72 -56.01
CA GLN A 3 -78.05 -2.63 -54.98
C GLN A 3 -76.78 -1.84 -55.10
N GLY A 4 -76.97 -0.59 -55.52
CA GLY A 4 -75.86 0.42 -55.46
C GLY A 4 -76.18 1.45 -54.39
N ILE A 5 -75.16 1.97 -53.85
CA ILE A 5 -74.97 3.26 -53.20
C ILE A 5 -75.36 3.42 -51.71
N PRO A 6 -74.44 3.68 -50.82
CA PRO A 6 -74.22 5.07 -50.42
C PRO A 6 -72.75 5.50 -50.14
N LEU A 7 -71.89 5.64 -51.17
CA LEU A 7 -70.52 6.15 -51.02
C LEU A 7 -70.43 7.70 -50.91
N LEU A 8 -71.46 8.40 -51.37
CA LEU A 8 -71.40 9.87 -51.42
C LEU A 8 -71.69 10.62 -50.08
N ARG A 9 -72.33 9.94 -49.11
CA ARG A 9 -72.58 10.58 -47.80
C ARG A 9 -71.40 10.44 -46.84
N ALA A 10 -70.62 9.37 -46.97
CA ALA A 10 -69.38 9.19 -46.11
C ALA A 10 -68.28 10.17 -46.47
N VAL A 11 -68.11 10.54 -47.73
CA VAL A 11 -67.08 11.48 -48.19
C VAL A 11 -67.30 12.94 -47.70
N ARG A 12 -68.58 13.36 -47.63
CA ARG A 12 -68.91 14.70 -47.13
C ARG A 12 -68.79 14.84 -45.63
N LEU A 13 -69.01 13.81 -44.84
CA LEU A 13 -68.81 13.83 -43.40
C LEU A 13 -67.33 13.82 -43.01
N SER A 14 -66.51 13.06 -43.79
CA SER A 14 -65.02 13.03 -43.55
C SER A 14 -64.34 14.36 -43.88
N LEU A 15 -64.78 15.10 -44.90
CA LEU A 15 -64.22 16.41 -45.25
C LEU A 15 -64.59 17.50 -44.24
N VAL A 16 -65.77 17.45 -43.62
CA VAL A 16 -66.20 18.39 -42.57
C VAL A 16 -65.46 18.08 -41.25
N LEU A 17 -65.21 16.81 -40.91
CA LEU A 17 -64.46 16.43 -39.74
C LEU A 17 -62.95 16.79 -39.90
N LEU A 18 -62.37 16.67 -41.08
CA LEU A 18 -61.01 17.06 -41.39
C LEU A 18 -60.81 18.59 -41.34
N GLY A 19 -61.80 19.34 -41.76
CA GLY A 19 -61.80 20.80 -41.68
C GLY A 19 -61.91 21.31 -40.25
N ILE A 20 -62.67 20.65 -39.37
CA ILE A 20 -62.74 21.03 -37.92
C ILE A 20 -61.49 20.65 -37.19
N LEU A 21 -60.83 19.48 -37.50
CA LEU A 21 -59.54 19.10 -36.94
C LEU A 21 -58.39 20.04 -37.39
N ALA A 22 -58.42 20.54 -38.64
CA ALA A 22 -57.43 21.50 -39.12
C ALA A 22 -57.62 22.89 -38.50
N ALA A 23 -58.86 23.31 -38.22
CA ALA A 23 -59.13 24.58 -37.52
C ALA A 23 -58.76 24.54 -36.02
N CYS A 24 -58.88 23.40 -35.35
CA CYS A 24 -58.38 23.24 -33.96
C CYS A 24 -56.87 23.17 -33.84
N ALA A 25 -56.14 22.72 -34.88
CA ALA A 25 -54.67 22.66 -34.85
C ALA A 25 -53.98 23.99 -35.05
N ILE A 26 -54.69 25.03 -35.61
CA ILE A 26 -54.10 26.33 -35.87
C ILE A 26 -54.27 27.31 -34.69
N VAL A 27 -55.16 27.02 -33.71
CA VAL A 27 -55.46 27.93 -32.59
C VAL A 27 -54.69 27.56 -31.31
N SER A 28 -53.99 26.40 -31.25
CA SER A 28 -53.38 25.90 -30.03
C SER A 28 -52.02 26.50 -29.63
N PRO A 29 -51.19 27.12 -30.49
CA PRO A 29 -49.88 27.62 -30.00
C PRO A 29 -49.94 29.02 -29.36
N VAL A 30 -50.96 29.81 -29.59
CA VAL A 30 -51.01 31.20 -29.11
C VAL A 30 -51.51 31.30 -27.66
N TYR A 31 -52.37 30.43 -27.21
CA TYR A 31 -52.88 30.44 -25.83
C TYR A 31 -51.97 29.74 -24.79
N ALA A 32 -51.06 28.86 -25.22
CA ALA A 32 -50.14 28.22 -24.32
C ALA A 32 -48.99 29.12 -23.86
N ALA A 33 -48.64 30.15 -24.61
CA ALA A 33 -47.54 31.04 -24.28
C ALA A 33 -47.89 32.12 -23.22
N GLU A 34 -49.19 32.46 -23.06
CA GLU A 34 -49.59 33.51 -22.11
C GLU A 34 -49.72 33.04 -20.65
N THR A 35 -49.76 31.71 -20.38
CA THR A 35 -49.92 31.17 -19.00
C THR A 35 -48.72 30.44 -18.45
N SER A 36 -47.65 30.25 -19.25
CA SER A 36 -46.48 29.55 -18.80
C SER A 36 -45.68 30.36 -17.77
N ARG A 37 -45.30 29.70 -16.67
CA ARG A 37 -44.42 30.25 -15.67
C ARG A 37 -43.01 29.67 -15.82
N VAL A 38 -42.02 30.41 -15.38
CA VAL A 38 -40.64 29.93 -15.25
C VAL A 38 -40.59 28.91 -14.14
N GLU A 39 -40.25 27.64 -14.47
CA GLU A 39 -40.12 26.53 -13.55
C GLU A 39 -38.65 26.31 -13.18
N GLU A 40 -37.74 26.59 -14.12
CA GLU A 40 -36.32 26.36 -13.96
C GLU A 40 -35.51 27.42 -14.68
N THR A 41 -34.38 27.83 -14.09
CA THR A 41 -33.41 28.71 -14.71
C THR A 41 -32.08 28.01 -14.94
N ALA A 42 -31.54 28.06 -16.14
CA ALA A 42 -30.25 27.57 -16.53
C ALA A 42 -29.34 28.72 -16.97
N ALA A 43 -28.05 28.61 -16.71
CA ALA A 43 -27.07 29.59 -17.16
C ALA A 43 -26.02 28.91 -18.05
N ILE A 44 -25.56 29.70 -19.05
CA ILE A 44 -24.46 29.34 -19.94
C ILE A 44 -23.44 30.48 -19.86
N VAL A 45 -22.19 30.12 -19.51
CA VAL A 45 -21.08 31.08 -19.45
C VAL A 45 -20.15 30.84 -20.64
N ILE A 46 -19.96 31.88 -21.46
CA ILE A 46 -19.13 31.88 -22.67
C ILE A 46 -17.99 32.89 -22.43
N GLY A 47 -16.76 32.39 -22.51
CA GLY A 47 -15.57 33.24 -22.42
C GLY A 47 -14.96 33.50 -23.80
N ASP A 48 -14.41 34.67 -24.02
CA ASP A 48 -13.60 35.00 -25.19
C ASP A 48 -12.33 34.12 -25.26
N GLN A 49 -11.89 33.61 -24.10
CA GLN A 49 -10.85 32.64 -23.96
C GLN A 49 -11.39 31.41 -23.22
N PRO A 50 -10.76 30.22 -23.36
CA PRO A 50 -11.18 29.03 -22.66
C PRO A 50 -11.19 29.21 -21.14
N ILE A 51 -12.35 29.01 -20.51
CA ILE A 51 -12.49 28.99 -19.04
C ILE A 51 -12.40 27.55 -18.56
N PRO A 52 -11.60 27.26 -17.53
CA PRO A 52 -11.55 25.90 -16.95
C PRO A 52 -12.96 25.38 -16.63
N PRO A 53 -13.28 24.12 -17.01
CA PRO A 53 -14.65 23.57 -16.90
C PRO A 53 -15.23 23.67 -15.49
N ILE A 54 -14.40 23.46 -14.47
CA ILE A 54 -14.83 23.50 -13.08
C ILE A 54 -15.20 24.90 -12.60
N VAL A 55 -14.48 25.92 -13.10
CA VAL A 55 -14.74 27.30 -12.79
C VAL A 55 -15.98 27.77 -13.56
N ARG A 56 -16.09 27.43 -14.85
CA ARG A 56 -17.28 27.68 -15.66
C ARG A 56 -18.54 27.13 -15.00
N ALA A 57 -18.53 25.83 -14.58
CA ALA A 57 -19.69 25.25 -13.90
C ALA A 57 -20.03 25.91 -12.57
N ARG A 58 -19.07 26.51 -11.86
CA ARG A 58 -19.33 27.34 -10.68
C ARG A 58 -19.97 28.66 -11.04
N MET A 59 -19.45 29.33 -12.07
CA MET A 59 -20.01 30.60 -12.57
C MET A 59 -21.46 30.39 -13.05
N GLU A 60 -21.71 29.36 -13.85
CA GLU A 60 -23.05 29.00 -14.34
C GLU A 60 -24.05 28.79 -13.19
N ARG A 61 -23.65 28.05 -12.16
CA ARG A 61 -24.49 27.85 -10.95
C ARG A 61 -24.77 29.17 -10.22
N THR A 62 -23.80 30.06 -10.15
CA THR A 62 -23.98 31.34 -9.50
C THR A 62 -24.96 32.23 -10.29
N VAL A 63 -24.81 32.28 -11.61
CA VAL A 63 -25.71 33.00 -12.49
C VAL A 63 -27.12 32.40 -12.45
N ALA A 64 -27.24 31.08 -12.51
CA ALA A 64 -28.54 30.40 -12.42
C ALA A 64 -29.23 30.69 -11.08
N ALA A 65 -28.50 30.75 -9.96
CA ALA A 65 -29.06 31.10 -8.66
C ALA A 65 -29.58 32.55 -8.62
N ILE A 66 -28.84 33.51 -9.17
CA ILE A 66 -29.27 34.90 -9.30
C ILE A 66 -30.52 34.99 -10.17
N ALA A 67 -30.52 34.29 -11.29
CA ALA A 67 -31.63 34.25 -12.24
C ALA A 67 -32.88 33.59 -11.64
N ALA A 68 -32.72 32.51 -10.87
CA ALA A 68 -33.80 31.81 -10.19
C ALA A 68 -34.52 32.74 -9.19
N GLU A 69 -33.76 33.40 -8.32
CA GLU A 69 -34.31 34.33 -7.32
C GLU A 69 -35.17 35.45 -7.97
N ARG A 70 -34.81 35.86 -9.19
CA ARG A 70 -35.49 36.93 -9.88
C ARG A 70 -36.64 36.51 -10.78
N MET A 71 -36.58 35.32 -11.39
CA MET A 71 -37.49 34.94 -12.47
C MET A 71 -38.35 33.71 -12.18
N GLU A 72 -37.93 32.77 -11.32
CA GLU A 72 -38.74 31.59 -11.03
C GLU A 72 -40.10 31.94 -10.41
N GLY A 73 -41.17 31.26 -10.86
CA GLY A 73 -42.54 31.47 -10.48
C GLY A 73 -43.24 32.63 -11.19
N ARG A 74 -42.53 33.56 -11.88
CA ARG A 74 -43.11 34.65 -12.66
C ARG A 74 -43.64 34.12 -14.00
N ARG A 75 -44.58 34.83 -14.59
CA ARG A 75 -45.06 34.49 -15.94
C ARG A 75 -43.98 34.88 -16.96
N THR A 76 -43.77 34.01 -17.94
CA THR A 76 -42.77 34.27 -18.99
C THR A 76 -43.04 35.56 -19.77
N ALA A 77 -44.32 35.92 -19.95
CA ALA A 77 -44.74 37.15 -20.61
C ALA A 77 -44.46 38.43 -19.79
N ASP A 78 -44.34 38.33 -18.47
CA ASP A 78 -44.09 39.46 -17.56
C ASP A 78 -42.56 39.72 -17.34
N ILE A 79 -41.70 38.93 -17.99
CA ILE A 79 -40.24 39.10 -17.88
C ILE A 79 -39.75 40.03 -18.98
N ALA A 80 -39.29 41.21 -18.57
CA ALA A 80 -38.59 42.15 -19.45
C ALA A 80 -37.13 41.66 -19.65
N ALA A 81 -36.88 40.86 -20.68
CA ALA A 81 -35.60 40.17 -20.90
C ALA A 81 -34.40 41.14 -20.89
N GLY A 82 -34.53 42.35 -21.45
CA GLY A 82 -33.45 43.35 -21.46
C GLY A 82 -33.15 43.89 -20.07
N GLU A 83 -34.18 44.21 -19.28
CA GLU A 83 -34.01 44.76 -17.92
C GLU A 83 -33.41 43.69 -16.98
N GLU A 84 -33.90 42.43 -17.08
CA GLU A 84 -33.34 41.32 -16.28
C GLU A 84 -31.89 41.03 -16.68
N ALA A 85 -31.54 41.13 -17.97
CA ALA A 85 -30.19 40.98 -18.47
C ALA A 85 -29.23 42.01 -17.87
N GLU A 86 -29.64 43.31 -17.85
CA GLU A 86 -28.84 44.38 -17.26
C GLU A 86 -28.61 44.14 -15.74
N ILE A 87 -29.68 43.78 -15.02
CA ILE A 87 -29.59 43.58 -13.57
C ILE A 87 -28.73 42.35 -13.25
N ILE A 88 -28.94 41.21 -13.93
CA ILE A 88 -28.13 39.99 -13.72
C ILE A 88 -26.67 40.29 -14.07
N GLY A 89 -26.40 40.95 -15.19
CA GLY A 89 -25.08 41.37 -15.60
C GLY A 89 -24.41 42.23 -14.55
N ALA A 90 -25.06 43.30 -14.08
CA ALA A 90 -24.50 44.19 -13.06
C ALA A 90 -24.27 43.53 -11.70
N VAL A 91 -25.11 42.58 -11.29
CA VAL A 91 -24.93 41.81 -10.05
C VAL A 91 -23.76 40.86 -10.21
N PHE A 92 -23.68 40.13 -11.33
CA PHE A 92 -22.62 39.17 -11.57
C PHE A 92 -21.26 39.81 -11.76
N ASP A 93 -21.18 40.96 -12.49
CA ASP A 93 -19.94 41.71 -12.69
C ASP A 93 -19.32 42.20 -11.37
N ARG A 94 -20.14 42.52 -10.36
CA ARG A 94 -19.68 42.89 -9.01
C ARG A 94 -19.11 41.69 -8.23
N LEU A 95 -19.53 40.47 -8.56
CA LEU A 95 -19.07 39.25 -7.93
C LEU A 95 -17.83 38.69 -8.62
N LEU A 96 -17.62 39.04 -9.89
CA LEU A 96 -16.49 38.57 -10.68
C LEU A 96 -15.22 39.37 -10.37
N VAL A 97 -14.13 38.62 -10.27
CA VAL A 97 -12.77 39.16 -10.24
C VAL A 97 -11.99 38.53 -11.39
N GLY A 98 -11.28 39.33 -12.17
CA GLY A 98 -10.47 38.85 -13.29
C GLY A 98 -11.19 38.76 -14.64
N TYR A 99 -12.51 38.95 -14.67
CA TYR A 99 -13.33 38.98 -15.88
C TYR A 99 -14.23 40.20 -15.87
N ALA A 100 -14.57 40.73 -17.05
CA ALA A 100 -15.62 41.72 -17.27
C ALA A 100 -16.79 41.03 -18.00
N VAL A 101 -18.01 41.38 -17.61
CA VAL A 101 -19.21 40.96 -18.34
C VAL A 101 -19.33 41.83 -19.60
N THR A 102 -19.23 41.23 -20.79
CA THR A 102 -19.31 41.90 -22.09
C THR A 102 -20.71 41.86 -22.69
N GLY A 103 -21.55 40.92 -22.26
CA GLY A 103 -22.92 40.80 -22.71
C GLY A 103 -23.73 39.82 -21.90
N VAL A 104 -25.02 40.06 -21.76
CA VAL A 104 -25.96 39.11 -21.13
C VAL A 104 -27.20 39.04 -22.02
N THR A 105 -27.66 37.80 -22.25
CA THR A 105 -28.89 37.53 -23.01
C THR A 105 -29.79 36.62 -22.15
N VAL A 106 -31.03 37.08 -21.95
CA VAL A 106 -32.05 36.30 -21.25
C VAL A 106 -33.08 35.80 -22.25
N THR A 107 -33.34 34.53 -22.29
CA THR A 107 -34.39 33.92 -23.13
C THR A 107 -35.47 33.34 -22.21
N PRO A 108 -36.58 34.12 -22.00
CA PRO A 108 -37.69 33.65 -21.15
C PRO A 108 -38.43 32.48 -21.73
N ALA A 109 -38.54 31.40 -20.97
CA ALA A 109 -39.28 30.18 -21.30
C ALA A 109 -39.67 29.49 -19.99
N VAL A 110 -40.40 28.37 -20.06
CA VAL A 110 -40.66 27.50 -18.89
C VAL A 110 -39.32 27.11 -18.24
N ARG A 111 -38.32 26.81 -19.06
CA ARG A 111 -36.92 26.72 -18.67
C ARG A 111 -36.20 27.93 -19.26
N THR A 112 -36.02 28.96 -18.45
CA THR A 112 -35.36 30.20 -18.86
C THR A 112 -33.85 29.99 -18.94
N THR A 113 -33.23 30.46 -20.04
CA THR A 113 -31.78 30.41 -20.23
C THR A 113 -31.18 31.79 -20.14
N VAL A 114 -30.10 31.90 -19.38
CA VAL A 114 -29.30 33.14 -19.27
C VAL A 114 -27.91 32.85 -19.84
N GLU A 115 -27.56 33.50 -20.93
CA GLU A 115 -26.21 33.48 -21.51
C GLU A 115 -25.43 34.71 -21.05
N ILE A 116 -24.21 34.46 -20.53
CA ILE A 116 -23.28 35.57 -20.14
C ILE A 116 -21.98 35.40 -20.89
N HIS A 117 -21.56 36.47 -21.52
CA HIS A 117 -20.28 36.62 -22.21
C HIS A 117 -19.25 37.28 -21.31
N LEU A 118 -18.06 36.69 -21.20
CA LEU A 118 -16.99 37.19 -20.33
C LEU A 118 -15.70 37.38 -21.12
N ALA A 119 -15.03 38.49 -20.86
CA ALA A 119 -13.68 38.78 -21.33
C ALA A 119 -12.70 38.84 -20.14
N PRO A 120 -11.53 38.21 -20.20
CA PRO A 120 -10.51 38.38 -19.19
C PRO A 120 -9.90 39.79 -19.26
N TRP A 121 -9.63 40.40 -18.09
CA TRP A 121 -9.02 41.73 -17.99
C TRP A 121 -7.60 41.74 -17.41
N ALA A 122 -7.03 40.54 -17.21
CA ALA A 122 -5.67 40.35 -16.73
C ALA A 122 -4.99 39.21 -17.48
N ASP A 123 -3.67 39.06 -17.29
CA ASP A 123 -2.91 37.93 -17.81
C ASP A 123 -3.50 36.63 -17.32
N THR A 124 -3.51 35.62 -18.19
CA THR A 124 -4.00 34.29 -17.87
C THR A 124 -2.86 33.33 -17.48
N ILE A 125 -3.15 32.38 -16.61
CA ILE A 125 -2.23 31.32 -16.23
C ILE A 125 -2.04 30.39 -17.43
N GLN A 126 -0.80 30.23 -17.89
CA GLN A 126 -0.46 29.41 -19.05
C GLN A 126 0.00 28.02 -18.69
N SER A 127 0.65 27.88 -17.54
CA SER A 127 1.17 26.60 -17.05
C SER A 127 1.16 26.54 -15.52
N VAL A 128 1.16 25.31 -15.00
CA VAL A 128 1.22 25.06 -13.56
C VAL A 128 2.39 24.14 -13.30
N ALA A 129 3.21 24.46 -12.30
CA ALA A 129 4.26 23.62 -11.76
C ALA A 129 3.89 23.22 -10.33
N VAL A 130 3.92 21.92 -10.00
CA VAL A 130 3.61 21.41 -8.66
C VAL A 130 4.89 20.96 -7.96
N VAL A 131 5.16 21.55 -6.80
CA VAL A 131 6.25 21.14 -5.91
C VAL A 131 5.63 20.47 -4.70
N SER A 132 5.81 19.16 -4.59
CA SER A 132 5.27 18.37 -3.47
C SER A 132 6.31 18.22 -2.36
N GLU A 133 5.91 18.51 -1.14
CA GLU A 133 6.65 18.30 0.09
C GLU A 133 5.88 17.31 0.98
N VAL A 134 6.57 16.26 1.44
CA VAL A 134 5.98 15.24 2.33
C VAL A 134 6.57 15.43 3.71
N GLU A 135 5.78 15.96 4.63
CA GLU A 135 6.28 16.39 5.93
C GLU A 135 6.63 15.19 6.83
N GLY A 136 7.85 15.22 7.38
CA GLY A 136 8.31 14.26 8.39
C GLY A 136 8.51 12.83 7.89
N MET A 137 8.55 12.59 6.58
CA MET A 137 8.72 11.26 6.00
C MET A 137 10.17 11.01 5.57
N PRO A 138 10.69 9.76 5.71
CA PRO A 138 11.99 9.40 5.18
C PRO A 138 11.99 9.37 3.65
N PRO A 139 13.14 9.57 2.98
CA PRO A 139 13.22 9.66 1.51
C PRO A 139 12.62 8.47 0.75
N ALA A 140 12.67 7.29 1.36
CA ALA A 140 12.09 6.07 0.79
C ALA A 140 10.55 6.13 0.73
N ILE A 141 9.94 6.67 1.77
CA ILE A 141 8.48 6.85 1.86
C ILE A 141 8.06 8.02 0.98
N GLU A 142 8.82 9.12 0.98
CA GLU A 142 8.58 10.26 0.07
C GLU A 142 8.54 9.81 -1.40
N ALA A 143 9.45 8.92 -1.82
CA ALA A 143 9.48 8.43 -3.18
C ALA A 143 8.20 7.65 -3.54
N LEU A 144 7.67 6.82 -2.63
CA LEU A 144 6.41 6.10 -2.82
C LEU A 144 5.22 7.06 -2.86
N VAL A 145 5.17 8.02 -1.93
CA VAL A 145 4.12 9.05 -1.89
C VAL A 145 4.14 9.89 -3.17
N ARG A 146 5.31 10.30 -3.66
CA ARG A 146 5.42 11.04 -4.93
C ARG A 146 4.95 10.24 -6.14
N THR A 147 5.16 8.93 -6.12
CA THR A 147 4.65 8.04 -7.17
C THR A 147 3.12 8.01 -7.17
N ASP A 148 2.51 7.91 -5.98
CA ASP A 148 1.05 7.93 -5.83
C ASP A 148 0.45 9.33 -6.15
N LEU A 149 1.25 10.40 -6.04
CA LEU A 149 0.86 11.79 -6.36
C LEU A 149 1.12 12.20 -7.82
N ALA A 150 1.60 11.31 -8.66
CA ALA A 150 2.05 11.65 -10.02
C ALA A 150 0.97 12.38 -10.88
N GLY A 151 -0.32 12.15 -10.61
CA GLY A 151 -1.43 12.82 -11.30
C GLY A 151 -1.89 14.14 -10.67
N ALA A 152 -1.33 14.55 -9.54
CA ALA A 152 -1.78 15.77 -8.84
C ALA A 152 -1.58 17.05 -9.67
N GLU A 153 -0.52 17.12 -10.48
CA GLU A 153 -0.27 18.24 -11.38
C GLU A 153 -1.42 18.47 -12.36
N GLN A 154 -2.02 17.39 -12.89
CA GLN A 154 -3.16 17.50 -13.78
C GLN A 154 -4.39 18.11 -13.09
N VAL A 155 -4.63 17.77 -11.82
CA VAL A 155 -5.74 18.34 -11.02
C VAL A 155 -5.62 19.87 -10.93
N PHE A 156 -4.40 20.36 -10.70
CA PHE A 156 -4.16 21.81 -10.65
C PHE A 156 -4.19 22.44 -12.04
N SER A 157 -3.64 21.79 -13.05
CA SER A 157 -3.65 22.30 -14.42
C SER A 157 -5.07 22.44 -14.96
N ASP A 158 -5.92 21.45 -14.75
CA ASP A 158 -7.33 21.47 -15.20
C ASP A 158 -8.16 22.57 -14.52
N ALA A 159 -7.75 22.99 -13.33
CA ALA A 159 -8.45 24.01 -12.57
C ALA A 159 -7.92 25.43 -12.79
N LEU A 160 -6.65 25.59 -13.11
CA LEU A 160 -5.97 26.90 -13.12
C LEU A 160 -5.57 27.38 -14.50
N VAL A 161 -5.21 26.50 -15.43
CA VAL A 161 -4.76 26.93 -16.78
C VAL A 161 -5.90 27.60 -17.54
N GLY A 162 -5.64 28.80 -18.08
CA GLY A 162 -6.63 29.64 -18.76
C GLY A 162 -7.39 30.61 -17.83
N LEU A 163 -7.16 30.53 -16.51
CA LEU A 163 -7.75 31.47 -15.57
C LEU A 163 -6.94 32.78 -15.55
N PRO A 164 -7.59 33.95 -15.48
CA PRO A 164 -6.90 35.19 -15.13
C PRO A 164 -6.26 35.11 -13.76
N VAL A 165 -5.04 35.65 -13.62
CA VAL A 165 -4.29 35.69 -12.35
C VAL A 165 -5.16 36.20 -11.19
N ALA A 166 -5.97 37.24 -11.41
CA ALA A 166 -6.88 37.79 -10.42
C ALA A 166 -8.10 36.92 -10.09
N ALA A 167 -8.41 35.89 -10.91
CA ALA A 167 -9.59 35.03 -10.77
C ALA A 167 -9.36 33.73 -10.00
N THR A 168 -8.17 33.51 -9.45
CA THR A 168 -7.78 32.25 -8.76
C THR A 168 -8.68 31.92 -7.57
N ASP A 169 -9.24 32.90 -6.87
CA ASP A 169 -10.19 32.69 -5.78
C ASP A 169 -11.45 31.93 -6.22
N TRP A 170 -11.86 32.06 -7.48
CA TRP A 170 -12.97 31.31 -8.04
C TRP A 170 -12.68 29.83 -8.13
N ALA A 171 -11.43 29.46 -8.38
CA ALA A 171 -11.01 28.08 -8.46
C ALA A 171 -10.83 27.43 -7.07
N SER A 172 -10.47 28.20 -6.02
CA SER A 172 -10.01 27.69 -4.73
C SER A 172 -10.94 26.67 -4.09
N GLY A 173 -12.23 26.96 -3.98
CA GLY A 173 -13.20 26.05 -3.37
C GLY A 173 -13.49 24.79 -4.19
N ALA A 174 -13.36 24.87 -5.50
CA ALA A 174 -13.54 23.75 -6.41
C ALA A 174 -12.27 22.88 -6.41
N LEU A 175 -11.11 23.51 -6.44
CA LEU A 175 -9.81 22.87 -6.39
C LEU A 175 -9.61 22.08 -5.08
N LYS A 176 -10.01 22.66 -3.92
CA LYS A 176 -9.99 21.92 -2.63
C LYS A 176 -10.79 20.63 -2.68
N ARG A 177 -11.96 20.65 -3.29
CA ARG A 177 -12.80 19.43 -3.41
C ARG A 177 -12.18 18.41 -4.37
N GLN A 178 -11.63 18.85 -5.50
CA GLN A 178 -10.97 17.96 -6.45
C GLN A 178 -9.71 17.33 -5.85
N LEU A 179 -8.88 18.14 -5.18
CA LEU A 179 -7.70 17.63 -4.50
C LEU A 179 -8.09 16.62 -3.41
N ALA A 180 -9.13 16.95 -2.62
CA ALA A 180 -9.61 16.03 -1.59
C ALA A 180 -10.10 14.69 -2.18
N ALA A 181 -10.84 14.72 -3.30
CA ALA A 181 -11.29 13.52 -4.00
C ALA A 181 -10.10 12.73 -4.57
N TYR A 182 -9.13 13.42 -5.20
CA TYR A 182 -7.91 12.81 -5.71
C TYR A 182 -7.10 12.13 -4.58
N MET A 183 -6.95 12.81 -3.44
CA MET A 183 -6.25 12.25 -2.27
C MET A 183 -6.97 11.02 -1.71
N GLU A 184 -8.30 11.04 -1.64
CA GLU A 184 -9.08 9.89 -1.14
C GLU A 184 -8.95 8.67 -2.05
N GLU A 185 -8.81 8.88 -3.35
CA GLU A 185 -8.66 7.81 -4.33
C GLU A 185 -7.22 7.25 -4.39
N HIS A 186 -6.20 8.13 -4.38
CA HIS A 186 -4.82 7.73 -4.66
C HIS A 186 -3.95 7.63 -3.41
N LEU A 187 -4.24 8.45 -2.38
CA LEU A 187 -3.42 8.54 -1.17
C LEU A 187 -4.29 8.80 0.09
N PRO A 188 -5.26 7.90 0.38
CA PRO A 188 -6.23 8.09 1.47
C PRO A 188 -5.60 8.16 2.86
N GLU A 189 -4.38 7.65 3.01
CA GLU A 189 -3.63 7.63 4.27
C GLU A 189 -2.99 8.97 4.63
N PHE A 190 -3.06 9.94 3.71
CA PHE A 190 -2.53 11.27 3.89
C PHE A 190 -3.61 12.32 3.67
N ARG A 191 -3.35 13.50 4.16
CA ARG A 191 -4.09 14.72 3.83
C ARG A 191 -3.12 15.69 3.15
N ALA A 192 -3.63 16.51 2.27
CA ALA A 192 -2.84 17.52 1.60
C ALA A 192 -3.40 18.92 1.86
N ASP A 193 -2.52 19.88 1.94
CA ASP A 193 -2.82 21.31 1.83
C ASP A 193 -1.96 21.90 0.71
N TYR A 194 -2.38 23.04 0.16
CA TYR A 194 -1.66 23.65 -0.93
C TYR A 194 -1.67 25.16 -0.83
N ASP A 195 -0.61 25.76 -1.33
CA ASP A 195 -0.47 27.20 -1.55
C ASP A 195 -0.14 27.45 -3.03
N VAL A 196 -0.72 28.50 -3.61
CA VAL A 196 -0.54 28.83 -5.02
C VAL A 196 0.11 30.21 -5.14
N ASP A 197 1.33 30.21 -5.65
CA ASP A 197 2.00 31.43 -6.08
C ASP A 197 1.58 31.74 -7.52
N VAL A 198 0.75 32.79 -7.66
CA VAL A 198 0.01 33.05 -8.89
C VAL A 198 0.83 33.97 -9.79
N ALA A 199 1.22 33.43 -10.93
CA ALA A 199 1.93 34.12 -12.02
C ALA A 199 1.47 33.53 -13.37
N PRO A 200 1.89 34.03 -14.54
CA PRO A 200 1.63 33.33 -15.81
C PRO A 200 2.09 31.87 -15.84
N THR A 201 3.13 31.54 -15.09
CA THR A 201 3.47 30.14 -14.68
C THR A 201 3.17 30.04 -13.19
N ALA A 202 2.04 29.44 -12.82
CA ALA A 202 1.65 29.30 -11.42
C ALA A 202 2.47 28.20 -10.76
N THR A 203 2.98 28.46 -9.56
CA THR A 203 3.69 27.45 -8.75
C THR A 203 2.81 27.01 -7.58
N VAL A 204 2.46 25.74 -7.55
CA VAL A 204 1.68 25.13 -6.46
C VAL A 204 2.63 24.40 -5.51
N ARG A 205 2.64 24.80 -4.24
CA ARG A 205 3.30 24.07 -3.17
C ARG A 205 2.28 23.16 -2.52
N LEU A 206 2.44 21.85 -2.75
CA LEU A 206 1.57 20.80 -2.19
C LEU A 206 2.24 20.19 -0.98
N THR A 207 1.73 20.44 0.22
CA THR A 207 2.25 19.86 1.46
C THR A 207 1.36 18.71 1.90
N VAL A 208 1.99 17.55 2.13
CA VAL A 208 1.31 16.28 2.43
C VAL A 208 1.64 15.84 3.84
N TYR A 209 0.61 15.53 4.63
CA TYR A 209 0.68 15.17 6.05
C TYR A 209 0.12 13.77 6.29
N PRO A 210 0.75 12.95 7.17
CA PRO A 210 0.22 11.65 7.52
C PRO A 210 -1.09 11.74 8.29
N ARG A 211 -2.01 10.80 8.03
CA ARG A 211 -3.23 10.58 8.84
C ARG A 211 -2.99 9.47 9.86
N LEU A 212 -3.64 9.58 11.00
CA LEU A 212 -3.66 8.53 12.01
C LEU A 212 -4.52 7.34 11.54
N PRO A 213 -4.22 6.10 11.94
CA PRO A 213 -3.13 5.73 12.85
C PRO A 213 -1.77 5.65 12.14
N VAL A 214 -0.69 6.02 12.83
CA VAL A 214 0.69 5.92 12.36
C VAL A 214 1.46 4.87 13.15
N VAL A 215 2.53 4.35 12.56
CA VAL A 215 3.50 3.47 13.26
C VAL A 215 4.15 4.25 14.39
N ARG A 216 4.05 3.76 15.63
CA ARG A 216 4.63 4.37 16.82
C ARG A 216 5.92 3.70 17.26
N THR A 217 5.95 2.38 17.14
CA THR A 217 7.09 1.56 17.54
C THR A 217 7.29 0.43 16.54
N VAL A 218 8.54 -0.02 16.41
CA VAL A 218 8.90 -1.15 15.57
C VAL A 218 9.61 -2.21 16.40
N ASP A 219 9.08 -3.44 16.38
CA ASP A 219 9.69 -4.62 16.99
C ASP A 219 10.45 -5.40 15.91
N LEU A 220 11.78 -5.39 15.97
CA LEU A 220 12.62 -6.13 15.04
C LEU A 220 12.99 -7.52 15.59
N SER A 221 12.71 -8.56 14.83
CA SER A 221 13.18 -9.94 15.07
C SER A 221 14.04 -10.40 13.90
N MET A 222 15.26 -10.82 14.18
CA MET A 222 16.19 -11.36 13.17
C MET A 222 16.47 -12.82 13.47
N ARG A 223 16.33 -13.69 12.48
CA ARG A 223 16.50 -15.15 12.62
C ARG A 223 17.23 -15.75 11.43
N SER A 224 17.92 -16.86 11.67
CA SER A 224 18.48 -17.73 10.64
C SER A 224 18.37 -19.18 11.06
N ASP A 225 18.16 -20.05 10.08
CA ASP A 225 18.24 -21.51 10.27
C ASP A 225 19.61 -22.07 9.85
N THR A 226 20.42 -21.26 9.18
CA THR A 226 21.70 -21.68 8.58
C THR A 226 22.91 -21.12 9.28
N VAL A 227 22.78 -20.01 10.03
CA VAL A 227 23.84 -19.43 10.83
C VAL A 227 23.36 -19.13 12.26
N PRO A 228 24.26 -19.10 13.27
CA PRO A 228 23.87 -18.74 14.62
C PRO A 228 23.27 -17.34 14.69
N ASN A 229 22.19 -17.17 15.45
CA ASN A 229 21.54 -15.87 15.62
C ASN A 229 22.50 -14.82 16.20
N ALA A 230 23.51 -15.24 16.97
CA ALA A 230 24.57 -14.37 17.48
C ALA A 230 25.33 -13.66 16.35
N ALA A 231 25.49 -14.29 15.18
CA ALA A 231 26.13 -13.67 14.02
C ALA A 231 25.29 -12.52 13.44
N LEU A 232 23.96 -12.58 13.59
CA LEU A 232 23.02 -11.55 13.14
C LEU A 232 22.98 -10.36 14.13
N LEU A 233 23.28 -10.58 15.41
CA LEU A 233 23.23 -9.55 16.45
C LEU A 233 24.14 -8.37 16.14
N SER A 234 25.28 -8.60 15.50
CA SER A 234 26.21 -7.53 15.10
C SER A 234 25.59 -6.55 14.10
N GLN A 235 24.58 -6.96 13.35
CA GLN A 235 23.89 -6.14 12.35
C GLN A 235 22.55 -5.57 12.86
N ARG A 236 22.14 -5.97 14.05
CA ARG A 236 20.83 -5.60 14.62
C ARG A 236 20.68 -4.08 14.74
N THR A 237 21.66 -3.38 15.30
CA THR A 237 21.59 -1.92 15.51
C THR A 237 21.42 -1.17 14.18
N ALA A 238 22.14 -1.58 13.13
CA ALA A 238 22.03 -0.96 11.81
C ALA A 238 20.64 -1.20 11.20
N MET A 239 20.10 -2.41 11.35
CA MET A 239 18.75 -2.74 10.85
C MET A 239 17.66 -2.06 11.67
N GLU A 240 17.82 -1.95 13.00
CA GLU A 240 16.90 -1.18 13.85
C GLU A 240 16.82 0.28 13.43
N ALA A 241 17.93 0.89 13.05
CA ALA A 241 17.97 2.26 12.54
C ALA A 241 17.17 2.40 11.24
N GLU A 242 17.25 1.43 10.33
CA GLU A 242 16.49 1.44 9.07
C GLU A 242 14.98 1.24 9.30
N VAL A 243 14.60 0.26 10.09
CA VAL A 243 13.17 0.00 10.34
C VAL A 243 12.52 1.09 11.18
N ASN A 244 13.25 1.74 12.09
CA ASN A 244 12.76 2.86 12.88
C ASN A 244 12.46 4.11 12.04
N ARG A 245 12.98 4.21 10.83
CA ARG A 245 12.58 5.25 9.87
C ARG A 245 11.13 5.14 9.44
N LEU A 246 10.49 3.97 9.64
CA LEU A 246 9.07 3.78 9.38
C LEU A 246 8.16 4.32 10.49
N VAL A 247 8.72 4.78 11.61
CA VAL A 247 7.96 5.46 12.67
C VAL A 247 7.40 6.78 12.13
N GLY A 248 6.12 7.03 12.39
CA GLY A 248 5.39 8.19 11.86
C GLY A 248 4.67 7.93 10.53
N VAL A 249 4.99 6.84 9.82
CA VAL A 249 4.30 6.47 8.56
C VAL A 249 2.91 5.92 8.87
N PRO A 250 1.86 6.30 8.10
CA PRO A 250 0.52 5.76 8.29
C PRO A 250 0.48 4.23 8.16
N VAL A 251 -0.18 3.58 9.11
CA VAL A 251 -0.28 2.10 9.14
C VAL A 251 -0.92 1.53 7.87
N PRO A 252 -2.03 2.09 7.33
CA PRO A 252 -2.61 1.59 6.09
C PRO A 252 -1.68 1.77 4.87
N PHE A 253 -0.86 2.84 4.83
CA PHE A 253 0.15 3.04 3.79
C PHE A 253 1.22 1.96 3.81
N VAL A 254 1.74 1.62 5.01
CA VAL A 254 2.67 0.49 5.17
C VAL A 254 2.02 -0.80 4.70
N ALA A 255 0.73 -1.02 5.01
CA ALA A 255 0.00 -2.21 4.58
C ALA A 255 -0.14 -2.30 3.05
N ARG A 256 -0.43 -1.17 2.39
CA ARG A 256 -0.59 -1.08 0.93
C ARG A 256 0.75 -1.28 0.20
N HIS A 257 1.82 -0.69 0.69
CA HIS A 257 3.17 -0.79 0.11
C HIS A 257 4.04 -1.89 0.73
N ARG A 258 3.43 -2.83 1.48
CA ARG A 258 4.15 -3.84 2.25
C ARG A 258 5.20 -4.59 1.42
N ALA A 259 4.83 -5.09 0.25
CA ALA A 259 5.73 -5.87 -0.59
C ALA A 259 6.99 -5.08 -1.02
N ALA A 260 6.82 -3.82 -1.43
CA ALA A 260 7.94 -2.95 -1.82
C ALA A 260 8.86 -2.62 -0.62
N LEU A 261 8.28 -2.44 0.56
CA LEU A 261 9.05 -2.19 1.79
C LEU A 261 9.79 -3.45 2.26
N GLU A 262 9.17 -4.63 2.20
CA GLU A 262 9.78 -5.93 2.50
C GLU A 262 10.96 -6.21 1.58
N GLU A 263 10.81 -6.02 0.27
CA GLU A 263 11.86 -6.19 -0.73
C GLU A 263 13.03 -5.22 -0.50
N ARG A 264 12.71 -3.95 -0.26
CA ARG A 264 13.71 -2.93 0.03
C ARG A 264 14.54 -3.26 1.27
N LEU A 265 13.88 -3.60 2.38
CA LEU A 265 14.56 -3.96 3.62
C LEU A 265 15.39 -5.25 3.45
N GLY A 266 14.90 -6.24 2.71
CA GLY A 266 15.64 -7.44 2.35
C GLY A 266 16.92 -7.12 1.57
N THR A 267 16.82 -6.27 0.54
CA THR A 267 17.97 -5.83 -0.26
C THR A 267 19.00 -5.06 0.58
N GLN A 268 18.55 -4.22 1.52
CA GLN A 268 19.45 -3.50 2.42
C GLN A 268 20.19 -4.46 3.36
N LEU A 269 19.49 -5.48 3.90
CA LEU A 269 20.13 -6.53 4.72
C LEU A 269 21.19 -7.29 3.91
N ASP A 270 20.86 -7.75 2.72
CA ASP A 270 21.78 -8.51 1.86
C ASP A 270 23.03 -7.70 1.46
N ALA A 271 22.90 -6.39 1.42
CA ALA A 271 24.02 -5.47 1.16
C ALA A 271 24.96 -5.28 2.37
N MET A 272 24.54 -5.63 3.59
CA MET A 272 25.36 -5.48 4.79
C MET A 272 26.61 -6.38 4.73
N PRO A 273 27.82 -5.87 5.04
CA PRO A 273 29.06 -6.61 4.82
C PRO A 273 29.11 -8.00 5.47
N ALA A 274 28.60 -8.11 6.69
CA ALA A 274 28.61 -9.39 7.42
C ALA A 274 27.68 -10.43 6.80
N LEU A 275 26.46 -10.04 6.34
CA LEU A 275 25.52 -10.94 5.71
C LEU A 275 26.01 -11.31 4.30
N ARG A 276 26.55 -10.34 3.58
CA ARG A 276 27.12 -10.53 2.24
C ARG A 276 28.31 -11.49 2.25
N SER A 277 29.21 -11.40 3.25
CA SER A 277 30.36 -12.29 3.37
C SER A 277 29.97 -13.76 3.60
N LEU A 278 28.82 -13.98 4.25
CA LEU A 278 28.25 -15.30 4.49
C LEU A 278 27.28 -15.76 3.37
N HIS A 279 27.14 -14.96 2.32
CA HIS A 279 26.20 -15.20 1.22
C HIS A 279 24.76 -15.47 1.72
N LEU A 280 24.32 -14.68 2.69
CA LEU A 280 22.95 -14.77 3.21
C LEU A 280 22.00 -14.05 2.26
N THR A 281 20.82 -14.62 2.11
CA THR A 281 19.66 -14.02 1.44
C THR A 281 18.57 -13.80 2.49
N SER A 282 18.08 -12.58 2.55
CA SER A 282 17.16 -12.15 3.60
C SER A 282 15.74 -12.01 3.06
N HIS A 283 14.80 -12.65 3.74
CA HIS A 283 13.38 -12.46 3.55
C HIS A 283 12.82 -11.66 4.73
N VAL A 284 12.27 -10.49 4.43
CA VAL A 284 11.67 -9.63 5.43
C VAL A 284 10.15 -9.77 5.37
N THR A 285 9.51 -9.83 6.52
CA THR A 285 8.05 -9.86 6.65
C THR A 285 7.64 -8.73 7.60
N ILE A 286 6.73 -7.86 7.15
CA ILE A 286 6.19 -6.76 7.91
C ILE A 286 4.76 -7.09 8.33
N THR A 287 4.48 -6.97 9.61
CA THR A 287 3.11 -6.98 10.14
C THR A 287 2.76 -5.55 10.53
N PRO A 288 1.93 -4.86 9.70
CA PRO A 288 1.57 -3.46 9.93
C PRO A 288 0.74 -3.29 11.20
N GLY A 289 0.97 -2.19 11.92
CA GLY A 289 0.26 -1.82 13.13
C GLY A 289 0.89 -0.58 13.77
N GLU A 290 0.24 0.05 14.75
CA GLU A 290 0.86 1.13 15.55
C GLU A 290 2.12 0.61 16.26
N ARG A 291 2.09 -0.64 16.68
CA ARG A 291 3.25 -1.43 17.06
C ARG A 291 3.55 -2.40 15.93
N MET A 292 4.39 -1.98 15.01
CA MET A 292 4.73 -2.75 13.82
C MET A 292 5.74 -3.84 14.17
N ALA A 293 5.52 -5.07 13.69
CA ALA A 293 6.51 -6.13 13.82
C ALA A 293 7.21 -6.34 12.47
N VAL A 294 8.54 -6.36 12.51
CA VAL A 294 9.40 -6.67 11.37
C VAL A 294 10.21 -7.93 11.70
N MET A 295 10.02 -8.98 10.92
CA MET A 295 10.76 -10.22 11.05
C MET A 295 11.65 -10.40 9.82
N SER A 296 12.95 -10.51 10.02
CA SER A 296 13.88 -10.92 8.97
C SER A 296 14.34 -12.35 9.19
N ARG A 297 14.37 -13.12 8.12
CA ARG A 297 14.96 -14.45 8.06
C ARG A 297 16.05 -14.44 7.01
N SER A 298 17.31 -14.63 7.46
CA SER A 298 18.49 -14.54 6.62
C SER A 298 19.19 -15.88 6.56
N ASP A 299 19.10 -16.57 5.42
CA ASP A 299 19.61 -17.92 5.24
C ASP A 299 20.57 -18.02 4.05
N THR A 300 21.45 -19.02 4.07
CA THR A 300 22.34 -19.34 2.96
C THR A 300 22.17 -20.78 2.50
N THR A 301 22.32 -21.00 1.19
CA THR A 301 22.34 -22.34 0.60
C THR A 301 23.74 -22.97 0.57
N ARG A 302 24.78 -22.22 0.97
CA ARG A 302 26.18 -22.64 0.83
C ARG A 302 26.76 -23.22 2.10
N TYR A 303 26.34 -22.69 3.25
CA TYR A 303 26.94 -23.03 4.55
C TYR A 303 25.86 -23.33 5.57
N ARG A 304 26.24 -24.11 6.57
CA ARG A 304 25.41 -24.35 7.76
C ARG A 304 26.31 -24.20 8.99
N LEU A 305 26.09 -23.15 9.75
CA LEU A 305 26.81 -22.91 11.01
C LEU A 305 25.80 -23.05 12.14
N ARG A 306 26.11 -23.83 13.16
CA ARG A 306 25.27 -23.98 14.35
C ARG A 306 26.13 -23.94 15.58
N LEU A 307 25.71 -23.20 16.58
CA LEU A 307 26.24 -23.23 17.92
C LEU A 307 25.19 -23.82 18.84
N THR A 308 25.50 -24.94 19.47
CA THR A 308 24.60 -25.69 20.34
C THR A 308 25.28 -25.90 21.67
N GLY A 309 24.62 -25.60 22.77
CA GLY A 309 25.04 -25.97 24.11
C GLY A 309 24.07 -26.99 24.67
N TRP A 310 24.55 -27.92 25.47
CA TRP A 310 23.65 -28.84 26.18
C TRP A 310 24.14 -29.18 27.58
N LEU A 311 23.16 -29.52 28.41
CA LEU A 311 23.34 -29.96 29.78
C LEU A 311 22.71 -31.33 29.91
N ASP A 312 23.50 -32.33 30.29
CA ASP A 312 23.06 -33.69 30.57
C ASP A 312 22.69 -33.81 32.04
N VAL A 313 21.51 -34.37 32.34
CA VAL A 313 20.99 -34.54 33.69
C VAL A 313 20.62 -35.99 33.91
N GLY A 314 21.14 -36.57 35.00
CA GLY A 314 20.81 -37.94 35.42
C GLY A 314 21.59 -39.02 34.68
N ARG A 315 22.71 -38.70 34.01
CA ARG A 315 23.60 -39.69 33.43
C ARG A 315 24.39 -40.36 34.55
N SER A 316 24.21 -41.67 34.71
CA SER A 316 24.95 -42.47 35.66
C SER A 316 25.92 -43.36 34.88
N SER A 317 27.19 -43.01 34.86
CA SER A 317 28.21 -43.90 34.30
C SER A 317 28.77 -44.80 35.39
N ALA A 318 28.51 -46.09 35.28
CA ALA A 318 29.04 -47.10 36.21
C ALA A 318 30.55 -47.33 36.04
N LYS A 319 31.20 -46.73 35.04
CA LYS A 319 32.61 -46.86 34.71
C LYS A 319 33.47 -45.64 34.93
N ASP A 320 32.86 -44.51 35.27
CA ASP A 320 33.63 -43.28 35.34
C ASP A 320 34.10 -43.03 36.77
N THR A 321 35.37 -43.21 37.01
CA THR A 321 36.14 -42.47 38.01
C THR A 321 35.80 -41.00 37.86
N HIS A 322 35.73 -40.28 38.96
CA HIS A 322 35.26 -38.87 39.17
C HIS A 322 35.58 -37.80 38.11
N GLU A 323 36.29 -38.16 37.04
CA GLU A 323 36.73 -37.22 36.00
C GLU A 323 35.78 -37.01 34.82
N ASP A 324 34.74 -37.87 34.61
CA ASP A 324 33.91 -37.81 33.43
C ASP A 324 32.45 -37.30 33.61
N ARG A 325 32.12 -36.73 34.77
CA ARG A 325 30.83 -36.05 35.00
C ARG A 325 30.85 -34.67 34.34
N ARG A 326 30.80 -34.65 33.03
CA ARG A 326 30.73 -33.41 32.26
C ARG A 326 29.31 -33.15 31.82
N ASP A 327 28.60 -32.39 32.63
CA ASP A 327 27.20 -32.14 32.41
C ASP A 327 26.96 -31.08 31.36
N LEU A 328 27.91 -30.11 31.18
CA LEU A 328 27.79 -28.99 30.24
C LEU A 328 28.77 -29.15 29.07
N ARG A 329 28.24 -29.08 27.85
CA ARG A 329 29.05 -29.10 26.61
C ARG A 329 28.52 -28.08 25.62
N ALA A 330 29.43 -27.59 24.76
CA ALA A 330 29.12 -26.74 23.64
C ALA A 330 29.64 -27.37 22.34
N ARG A 331 28.87 -27.27 21.25
CA ARG A 331 29.23 -27.76 19.93
C ARG A 331 29.15 -26.65 18.93
N LEU A 332 30.22 -26.43 18.20
CA LEU A 332 30.24 -25.68 16.98
C LEU A 332 30.18 -26.61 15.79
N HIS A 333 29.14 -26.52 14.99
CA HIS A 333 28.97 -27.27 13.74
C HIS A 333 29.20 -26.30 12.57
N ALA A 334 30.09 -26.65 11.65
CA ALA A 334 30.40 -25.89 10.45
C ALA A 334 30.27 -26.81 9.23
N GLY A 335 29.21 -26.66 8.47
CA GLY A 335 28.90 -27.46 7.29
C GLY A 335 28.99 -26.67 6.01
N ARG A 336 29.43 -27.31 4.93
CA ARG A 336 29.37 -26.84 3.57
C ARG A 336 28.38 -27.68 2.79
N MET A 337 27.39 -27.05 2.20
CA MET A 337 26.44 -27.72 1.32
C MET A 337 27.09 -28.02 -0.02
N LEU A 338 27.17 -29.31 -0.36
CA LEU A 338 27.64 -29.79 -1.68
C LEU A 338 26.48 -29.83 -2.67
N SER A 339 25.27 -30.11 -2.16
CA SER A 339 24.01 -30.06 -2.90
C SER A 339 22.88 -29.67 -1.93
N PRO A 340 21.64 -29.41 -2.38
CA PRO A 340 20.51 -29.18 -1.48
C PRO A 340 20.23 -30.31 -0.48
N ARG A 341 20.80 -31.50 -0.71
CA ARG A 341 20.61 -32.69 0.12
C ARG A 341 21.87 -33.19 0.80
N ASP A 342 23.04 -32.70 0.39
CA ASP A 342 24.35 -33.22 0.81
C ASP A 342 25.15 -32.16 1.53
N GLU A 343 25.63 -32.48 2.72
CA GLU A 343 26.43 -31.62 3.58
C GLU A 343 27.71 -32.31 4.00
N LEU A 344 28.85 -31.67 3.80
CA LEU A 344 30.12 -32.02 4.41
C LEU A 344 30.37 -31.08 5.57
N TYR A 345 30.62 -31.59 6.76
CA TYR A 345 30.76 -30.77 7.95
C TYR A 345 31.90 -31.16 8.87
N ALA A 346 32.30 -30.19 9.67
CA ALA A 346 33.16 -30.41 10.84
C ALA A 346 32.42 -29.95 12.10
N GLU A 347 32.61 -30.66 13.18
CA GLU A 347 32.10 -30.33 14.51
C GLU A 347 33.26 -30.21 15.48
N MET A 348 33.17 -29.25 16.37
CA MET A 348 34.08 -29.05 17.50
C MET A 348 33.24 -29.06 18.77
N ASP A 349 33.46 -30.04 19.63
CA ASP A 349 32.86 -30.09 20.96
C ASP A 349 33.84 -29.54 21.98
N ALA A 350 33.35 -28.66 22.85
CA ALA A 350 34.07 -28.11 23.96
C ALA A 350 33.36 -28.45 25.28
N ALA A 351 34.12 -28.94 26.25
CA ALA A 351 33.67 -29.03 27.63
C ALA A 351 34.33 -27.91 28.45
N PRO A 352 33.56 -26.95 28.98
CA PRO A 352 34.10 -25.75 29.65
C PRO A 352 34.96 -26.06 30.88
N GLU A 353 34.69 -27.19 31.55
CA GLU A 353 35.35 -27.60 32.79
C GLU A 353 36.80 -28.02 32.60
N ASP A 354 37.14 -28.64 31.42
CA ASP A 354 38.45 -29.22 31.19
C ASP A 354 39.25 -28.56 30.07
N VAL A 355 38.68 -27.60 29.37
CA VAL A 355 39.31 -26.95 28.18
C VAL A 355 39.76 -27.98 27.12
N ARG A 356 39.10 -29.11 27.07
CA ARG A 356 39.35 -30.14 26.05
C ARG A 356 38.42 -29.94 24.86
N PHE A 357 38.99 -30.10 23.67
CA PHE A 357 38.26 -29.99 22.41
C PHE A 357 38.30 -31.38 21.73
N SER A 358 37.15 -31.85 21.29
CA SER A 358 37.07 -33.01 20.38
C SER A 358 36.59 -32.57 19.02
N TRP A 359 37.19 -33.17 17.99
CA TRP A 359 36.91 -32.82 16.61
C TRP A 359 36.27 -33.97 15.88
N ARG A 360 35.22 -33.71 15.14
CA ARG A 360 34.56 -34.66 14.26
C ARG A 360 34.43 -34.08 12.87
N VAL A 361 34.54 -34.93 11.86
CA VAL A 361 34.19 -34.64 10.48
C VAL A 361 33.08 -35.55 10.05
N GLY A 362 32.17 -35.09 9.23
CA GLY A 362 31.04 -35.90 8.84
C GLY A 362 30.44 -35.50 7.51
N TYR A 363 29.69 -36.44 6.98
CA TYR A 363 28.87 -36.25 5.79
C TYR A 363 27.44 -36.58 6.14
N ALA A 364 26.50 -35.66 5.81
CA ALA A 364 25.07 -35.83 6.00
C ALA A 364 24.35 -35.79 4.66
N ARG A 365 23.38 -36.69 4.49
CA ARG A 365 22.51 -36.70 3.31
C ARG A 365 21.05 -36.78 3.70
N THR A 366 20.24 -35.87 3.19
CA THR A 366 18.78 -35.96 3.29
C THR A 366 18.27 -37.01 2.31
N LEU A 367 17.90 -38.16 2.80
CA LEU A 367 17.41 -39.32 2.02
C LEU A 367 15.94 -39.09 1.59
N LEU A 368 15.10 -38.60 2.51
CA LEU A 368 13.71 -38.26 2.33
C LEU A 368 13.45 -36.90 3.00
N PRO A 369 12.35 -36.18 2.70
CA PRO A 369 12.08 -34.85 3.25
C PRO A 369 12.16 -34.71 4.78
N ARG A 370 12.15 -35.84 5.52
CA ARG A 370 12.19 -35.88 6.99
C ARG A 370 13.23 -36.85 7.53
N LEU A 371 13.97 -37.52 6.66
CA LEU A 371 14.95 -38.55 7.03
C LEU A 371 16.34 -38.13 6.56
N THR A 372 17.26 -37.97 7.48
CA THR A 372 18.67 -37.69 7.21
C THR A 372 19.55 -38.80 7.71
N GLY A 373 20.46 -39.25 6.88
CA GLY A 373 21.53 -40.17 7.24
C GLY A 373 22.84 -39.40 7.40
N GLU A 374 23.67 -39.79 8.35
CA GLU A 374 24.95 -39.16 8.66
C GLU A 374 26.03 -40.21 8.85
N LEU A 375 27.21 -39.91 8.33
CA LEU A 375 28.43 -40.68 8.59
C LEU A 375 29.43 -39.76 9.26
N ARG A 376 30.05 -40.22 10.36
CA ARG A 376 30.93 -39.40 11.20
C ARG A 376 32.22 -40.08 11.51
N TRP A 377 33.28 -39.35 11.51
CA TRP A 377 34.58 -39.75 12.00
C TRP A 377 35.02 -38.82 13.14
N ASP A 378 35.15 -39.38 14.33
CA ASP A 378 35.76 -38.68 15.46
C ASP A 378 37.27 -38.72 15.29
N VAL A 379 37.84 -37.54 14.96
CA VAL A 379 39.27 -37.41 14.71
C VAL A 379 40.09 -37.52 15.99
N THR A 380 39.50 -37.13 17.12
CA THR A 380 40.16 -37.12 18.42
C THR A 380 40.30 -38.53 18.97
N ASP A 381 39.25 -39.36 18.90
CA ASP A 381 39.20 -40.67 19.45
C ASP A 381 39.43 -41.77 18.40
N GLY A 382 39.51 -41.42 17.11
CA GLY A 382 39.71 -42.34 16.02
C GLY A 382 38.50 -43.28 15.75
N ARG A 383 37.28 -42.85 16.08
CA ARG A 383 36.06 -43.66 16.05
C ARG A 383 35.16 -43.31 14.89
N PHE A 384 34.50 -44.27 14.33
CA PHE A 384 33.53 -44.10 13.28
C PHE A 384 32.11 -44.35 13.79
N SER A 385 31.18 -43.45 13.45
CA SER A 385 29.75 -43.66 13.74
C SER A 385 28.87 -43.38 12.52
N ALA A 386 27.72 -44.08 12.51
CA ALA A 386 26.64 -43.84 11.56
C ALA A 386 25.38 -43.44 12.32
N ALA A 387 24.71 -42.37 11.87
CA ALA A 387 23.48 -41.90 12.50
C ALA A 387 22.35 -41.72 11.49
N GLY A 388 21.13 -41.91 11.96
CA GLY A 388 19.91 -41.61 11.25
C GLY A 388 19.01 -40.73 12.09
N SER A 389 18.45 -39.70 11.51
CA SER A 389 17.48 -38.81 12.16
C SER A 389 16.19 -38.71 11.37
N TYR A 390 15.05 -38.83 12.06
CA TYR A 390 13.71 -38.72 11.46
C TYR A 390 12.85 -37.72 12.20
N ALA A 391 12.44 -36.66 11.51
CA ALA A 391 11.55 -35.63 12.03
C ALA A 391 10.08 -35.97 11.70
N PHE A 392 9.42 -36.74 12.57
CA PHE A 392 8.03 -37.13 12.34
C PHE A 392 7.01 -36.02 12.61
N HIS A 393 7.43 -34.94 13.31
CA HIS A 393 6.64 -33.73 13.53
C HIS A 393 7.60 -32.51 13.57
N PRO A 394 7.16 -31.27 13.26
CA PRO A 394 8.02 -30.08 13.34
C PRO A 394 8.70 -29.84 14.69
N ARG A 395 8.15 -30.41 15.77
CA ARG A 395 8.69 -30.31 17.13
C ARG A 395 9.34 -31.57 17.62
N TRP A 396 9.21 -32.70 16.92
CA TRP A 396 9.70 -33.99 17.38
C TRP A 396 10.73 -34.59 16.41
N LEU A 397 11.87 -34.98 16.92
CA LEU A 397 12.94 -35.64 16.20
C LEU A 397 13.32 -36.93 16.92
N LEU A 398 13.37 -38.02 16.20
CA LEU A 398 13.97 -39.27 16.64
C LEU A 398 15.31 -39.41 15.94
N ARG A 399 16.38 -39.73 16.70
CA ARG A 399 17.72 -39.98 16.20
C ARG A 399 18.25 -41.27 16.79
N TYR A 400 18.96 -42.03 15.96
CA TYR A 400 19.74 -43.18 16.36
C TYR A 400 21.17 -42.99 15.86
N GLU A 401 22.16 -43.19 16.73
CA GLU A 401 23.59 -43.19 16.40
C GLU A 401 24.20 -44.51 16.82
N HIS A 402 25.01 -45.13 15.93
CA HIS A 402 25.69 -46.38 16.16
C HIS A 402 27.20 -46.19 15.98
N TRP A 403 28.00 -46.57 16.99
CA TRP A 403 29.46 -46.58 16.94
C TRP A 403 29.92 -47.95 16.51
N THR A 404 30.65 -48.02 15.38
CA THR A 404 31.05 -49.28 14.75
C THR A 404 32.08 -50.05 15.58
N ASP A 405 32.95 -49.32 16.32
CA ASP A 405 34.07 -49.87 17.05
C ASP A 405 33.64 -50.51 18.38
N GLU A 406 32.62 -50.02 19.01
CA GLU A 406 32.10 -50.50 20.29
C GLU A 406 30.87 -51.40 20.13
N GLY A 407 30.24 -51.43 18.96
CA GLY A 407 28.97 -52.13 18.73
C GLY A 407 27.84 -51.58 19.60
N THR A 408 27.96 -50.36 20.08
CA THR A 408 26.99 -49.64 20.92
C THR A 408 26.15 -48.67 20.11
N GLY A 409 24.96 -48.37 20.59
CA GLY A 409 24.08 -47.40 19.92
C GLY A 409 23.28 -46.58 20.92
N GLU A 410 23.01 -45.34 20.57
CA GLU A 410 22.26 -44.40 21.38
C GLU A 410 21.00 -43.99 20.63
N TRP A 411 19.86 -43.98 21.30
CA TRP A 411 18.62 -43.42 20.84
C TRP A 411 18.40 -42.05 21.50
N GLU A 412 18.00 -41.05 20.72
CA GLU A 412 17.63 -39.73 21.18
C GLU A 412 16.21 -39.41 20.69
N LEU A 413 15.31 -39.09 21.62
CA LEU A 413 14.00 -38.52 21.31
C LEU A 413 13.99 -37.05 21.76
N ARG A 414 13.99 -36.14 20.82
CA ARG A 414 14.06 -34.69 21.07
C ARG A 414 12.73 -34.02 20.86
N TYR A 415 12.36 -33.13 21.79
CA TYR A 415 11.21 -32.28 21.69
C TYR A 415 11.65 -30.78 21.69
N LYS A 416 11.27 -30.03 20.66
CA LYS A 416 11.55 -28.62 20.53
C LYS A 416 10.51 -27.82 21.31
N LEU A 417 10.91 -27.22 22.44
CA LEU A 417 10.09 -26.35 23.26
C LEU A 417 9.95 -24.97 22.60
N HIS A 418 11.08 -24.40 22.17
CA HIS A 418 11.22 -23.11 21.51
C HIS A 418 12.34 -23.19 20.46
N ASP A 419 12.48 -22.16 19.59
CA ASP A 419 13.56 -22.15 18.60
C ASP A 419 14.95 -22.21 19.23
N PHE A 420 15.10 -21.67 20.44
CA PHE A 420 16.36 -21.68 21.20
C PHE A 420 16.49 -22.79 22.22
N LEU A 421 15.45 -23.57 22.46
CA LEU A 421 15.43 -24.55 23.55
C LEU A 421 14.75 -25.86 23.15
N SER A 422 15.43 -26.94 23.37
CA SER A 422 14.90 -28.31 23.20
C SER A 422 15.22 -29.15 24.43
N ILE A 423 14.41 -30.17 24.65
CA ILE A 423 14.68 -31.24 25.64
C ILE A 423 14.76 -32.57 24.90
N ALA A 424 15.67 -33.41 25.28
CA ALA A 424 15.82 -34.74 24.71
C ALA A 424 15.93 -35.82 25.79
N GLY A 425 15.28 -36.96 25.57
CA GLY A 425 15.52 -38.16 26.31
C GLY A 425 16.49 -39.06 25.53
N LEU A 426 17.54 -39.54 26.19
CA LEU A 426 18.55 -40.36 25.61
C LEU A 426 18.58 -41.73 26.31
N ILE A 427 18.80 -42.76 25.52
CA ILE A 427 18.85 -44.15 25.98
C ILE A 427 19.98 -44.84 25.22
N ASP A 428 20.95 -45.35 25.93
CA ASP A 428 21.92 -46.28 25.40
C ASP A 428 21.73 -47.67 26.01
N ARG A 429 22.69 -48.57 25.85
CA ARG A 429 22.63 -49.93 26.36
C ARG A 429 22.56 -49.99 27.88
N ASP A 430 23.28 -49.09 28.56
CA ASP A 430 23.58 -49.19 29.98
C ASP A 430 22.92 -48.07 30.81
N ASP A 431 22.48 -46.93 30.17
CA ASP A 431 22.01 -45.73 30.86
C ASP A 431 20.85 -45.02 30.19
N ARG A 432 20.20 -44.14 30.95
CA ARG A 432 19.11 -43.26 30.48
C ARG A 432 19.28 -41.88 31.14
N TRP A 433 19.23 -40.82 30.32
CA TRP A 433 19.34 -39.44 30.86
C TRP A 433 18.49 -38.46 30.07
N LEU A 434 18.38 -37.26 30.63
CA LEU A 434 17.77 -36.14 29.97
C LEU A 434 18.83 -35.15 29.52
N ARG A 435 18.62 -34.54 28.38
CA ARG A 435 19.47 -33.49 27.81
C ARG A 435 18.67 -32.23 27.57
N LEU A 436 19.09 -31.12 28.15
CA LEU A 436 18.59 -29.79 27.83
C LEU A 436 19.49 -29.18 26.78
N ILE A 437 18.93 -28.73 25.63
CA ILE A 437 19.68 -28.29 24.47
C ILE A 437 19.33 -26.82 24.18
N GLY A 438 20.32 -25.95 24.22
CA GLY A 438 20.25 -24.56 23.77
C GLY A 438 20.82 -24.42 22.36
N ASN A 439 20.10 -23.76 21.47
CA ASN A 439 20.56 -23.37 20.13
C ASN A 439 20.78 -21.87 20.11
N PHE A 440 21.94 -21.41 19.68
CA PHE A 440 22.35 -20.00 19.75
C PHE A 440 22.56 -19.36 18.38
#